data_ae3fcf9054bc4b7267986a988454b290
#
_entry.id   ae3fcf9054bc4b7267986a988454b290
#
_cell.length_a   1.000
_cell.length_b   1.000
_cell.length_c   1.000
_cell.angle_alpha   90.00
_cell.angle_beta   90.00
_cell.angle_gamma   90.00
#
_symmetry.space_group_name_H-M   'P 1'
#
loop_
_entity.id
_entity.type
_entity.pdbx_description
1 polymer ?
#
loop_
_entity_poly.entity_id
_entity_poly.type
_entity_poly.pdbx_seq_one_letter_code
_entity_poly.pdbx_strand_id
1 'polypeptide(L)'
;MRSLLPLSLSLSLLLVAPALAATNPGDDAEKAGEDAFEDAKNWTVQIRTSVNRPFTQDQTGSFQGAGMVVDARRGWVLTNKHVASSSYSSVTVTFHGGGPLPAQRLYVDPHLDLAVLAYDPSAAGRTPKEPELDCDASPPIGHPVGAFGHPWGFRFTGTRGITSAITSRLGPEMLQTDAPINSGNSGGPLISLVTGRVVGINTASMAKDRTEGISFAVPMPYACAIVDLLKKGEDPSPPAGLVDFAIDENEEPTLVVARSRLPAGAIDLRTGDELLALRSPDRALENQSDLMHALRGKLDDVTLSVRRDGAEVTLHGNWPAASRVIERQGLWISGALIAESEPMIRGQVQGSPSLMIHYVQDGSAAQAQDLQEYDLVLTANGRPVDSLASLQTLARESETSKSEMSLMLLRLGSVRNGLFVYQTRTLPLVDVEVVGPPKAPEMETAAQAVVSGPELSSQPGG
;
A
#
# COMPACT_ATOMS: atom_id res chain seq x y z
N MET A 1 -83.17 -20.10 65.31
CA MET A 1 -82.83 -20.58 63.97
C MET A 1 -81.91 -19.56 63.34
N ARG A 2 -80.56 -19.83 63.31
CA ARG A 2 -79.54 -18.96 62.70
C ARG A 2 -78.98 -19.73 61.53
N SER A 3 -79.15 -19.23 60.34
CA SER A 3 -78.72 -19.76 59.08
C SER A 3 -77.18 -19.44 58.92
N LEU A 4 -76.33 -20.41 58.72
CA LEU A 4 -74.96 -20.29 58.36
C LEU A 4 -74.83 -20.37 56.84
N LEU A 5 -74.33 -19.31 56.23
CA LEU A 5 -73.88 -19.27 54.81
C LEU A 5 -72.41 -19.79 54.71
N PRO A 6 -72.06 -20.60 53.72
CA PRO A 6 -70.69 -21.02 53.52
C PRO A 6 -69.92 -19.94 52.73
N LEU A 7 -68.75 -19.58 53.25
CA LEU A 7 -67.75 -18.71 52.60
C LEU A 7 -66.98 -19.52 51.58
N SER A 8 -67.20 -19.25 50.29
CA SER A 8 -66.41 -19.84 49.21
C SER A 8 -65.06 -19.10 49.00
N LEU A 9 -63.93 -19.73 49.30
CA LEU A 9 -62.65 -19.20 49.12
C LEU A 9 -62.16 -19.46 47.66
N SER A 10 -62.16 -18.43 46.79
CA SER A 10 -61.66 -18.49 45.41
C SER A 10 -60.15 -18.31 45.44
N LEU A 11 -59.44 -19.38 45.16
CA LEU A 11 -57.99 -19.39 45.02
C LEU A 11 -57.62 -18.91 43.61
N SER A 12 -57.26 -17.62 43.47
CA SER A 12 -56.74 -17.07 42.18
C SER A 12 -55.31 -17.47 41.97
N LEU A 13 -55.07 -18.37 41.02
CA LEU A 13 -53.73 -18.81 40.57
C LEU A 13 -53.14 -17.70 39.67
N LEU A 14 -52.27 -16.87 40.22
CA LEU A 14 -51.45 -15.91 39.43
C LEU A 14 -50.43 -16.70 38.62
N LEU A 15 -50.68 -16.88 37.30
CA LEU A 15 -49.70 -17.31 36.34
C LEU A 15 -48.68 -16.17 36.14
N VAL A 16 -47.51 -16.27 36.80
CA VAL A 16 -46.34 -15.44 36.50
C VAL A 16 -45.75 -15.96 35.18
N ALA A 17 -46.07 -15.28 34.09
CA ALA A 17 -45.36 -15.49 32.82
C ALA A 17 -43.89 -15.08 33.01
N PRO A 18 -42.91 -15.91 32.56
CA PRO A 18 -41.54 -15.47 32.60
C PRO A 18 -41.41 -14.20 31.71
N ALA A 19 -41.01 -13.08 32.29
CA ALA A 19 -40.62 -11.90 31.54
C ALA A 19 -39.41 -12.32 30.67
N LEU A 20 -39.59 -12.36 29.35
CA LEU A 20 -38.45 -12.34 28.46
C LEU A 20 -37.65 -11.07 28.82
N ALA A 21 -36.46 -11.26 29.36
CA ALA A 21 -35.52 -10.17 29.58
C ALA A 21 -35.27 -9.51 28.22
N ALA A 22 -35.81 -8.34 27.99
CA ALA A 22 -35.47 -7.52 26.85
C ALA A 22 -33.99 -7.17 27.02
N THR A 23 -33.14 -7.66 26.11
CA THR A 23 -31.75 -7.26 26.05
C THR A 23 -31.69 -5.75 25.82
N ASN A 24 -30.83 -5.10 26.58
CA ASN A 24 -30.66 -3.65 26.47
C ASN A 24 -29.93 -3.39 25.13
N PRO A 25 -30.41 -2.49 24.25
CA PRO A 25 -29.74 -2.24 22.95
C PRO A 25 -28.24 -1.91 23.07
N GLY A 26 -27.82 -1.39 24.24
CA GLY A 26 -26.40 -1.15 24.56
C GLY A 26 -25.62 -2.43 24.76
N ASP A 27 -26.19 -3.44 25.40
CA ASP A 27 -25.52 -4.74 25.67
C ASP A 27 -25.33 -5.53 24.35
N ASP A 28 -26.28 -5.43 23.42
CA ASP A 28 -26.19 -6.07 22.11
C ASP A 28 -25.09 -5.43 21.24
N ALA A 29 -24.93 -4.10 21.27
CA ALA A 29 -23.90 -3.39 20.54
C ALA A 29 -22.48 -3.65 21.12
N GLU A 30 -22.36 -3.76 22.44
CA GLU A 30 -21.09 -4.10 23.09
C GLU A 30 -20.64 -5.50 22.73
N LYS A 31 -21.57 -6.46 22.79
CA LYS A 31 -21.32 -7.86 22.42
C LYS A 31 -20.96 -8.00 20.95
N ALA A 32 -21.62 -7.28 20.04
CA ALA A 32 -21.29 -7.31 18.62
C ALA A 32 -19.84 -6.86 18.38
N GLY A 33 -19.34 -5.87 19.11
CA GLY A 33 -17.94 -5.44 19.05
C GLY A 33 -16.95 -6.48 19.59
N GLU A 34 -17.32 -7.20 20.67
CA GLU A 34 -16.50 -8.30 21.20
C GLU A 34 -16.41 -9.47 20.21
N ASP A 35 -17.56 -9.87 19.64
CA ASP A 35 -17.65 -10.92 18.64
C ASP A 35 -16.82 -10.59 17.38
N ALA A 36 -16.84 -9.33 16.93
CA ALA A 36 -16.05 -8.86 15.81
C ALA A 36 -14.54 -9.00 16.04
N PHE A 37 -14.03 -8.67 17.24
CA PHE A 37 -12.62 -8.83 17.57
C PHE A 37 -12.24 -10.31 17.76
N GLU A 38 -13.14 -11.13 18.31
CA GLU A 38 -12.88 -12.56 18.44
C GLU A 38 -12.78 -13.23 17.06
N ASP A 39 -13.67 -12.89 16.13
CA ASP A 39 -13.65 -13.42 14.77
C ASP A 39 -12.42 -12.92 13.99
N ALA A 40 -11.98 -11.67 14.22
CA ALA A 40 -10.81 -11.08 13.57
C ALA A 40 -9.52 -11.90 13.76
N LYS A 41 -9.38 -12.65 14.85
CA LYS A 41 -8.25 -13.54 15.08
C LYS A 41 -8.12 -14.67 14.04
N ASN A 42 -9.21 -15.02 13.36
CA ASN A 42 -9.23 -16.12 12.40
C ASN A 42 -8.65 -15.76 11.05
N TRP A 43 -8.62 -14.45 10.70
CA TRP A 43 -8.20 -13.94 9.40
C TRP A 43 -7.18 -12.82 9.46
N THR A 44 -6.83 -12.32 10.65
CA THR A 44 -5.73 -11.37 10.84
C THR A 44 -4.41 -12.14 11.01
N VAL A 45 -3.35 -11.63 10.43
CA VAL A 45 -1.99 -12.18 10.51
C VAL A 45 -1.01 -11.16 11.03
N GLN A 46 0.03 -11.62 11.72
CA GLN A 46 1.22 -10.83 11.98
C GLN A 46 2.14 -10.90 10.76
N ILE A 47 2.68 -9.76 10.36
CA ILE A 47 3.67 -9.65 9.28
C ILE A 47 5.00 -9.23 9.90
N ARG A 48 6.07 -9.89 9.47
CA ARG A 48 7.44 -9.49 9.77
C ARG A 48 8.19 -9.32 8.48
N THR A 49 8.83 -8.18 8.33
CA THR A 49 9.65 -7.82 7.16
C THR A 49 11.06 -7.51 7.60
N SER A 50 12.06 -8.00 6.87
CA SER A 50 13.49 -7.70 7.08
C SER A 50 14.10 -7.15 5.81
N VAL A 51 14.68 -5.95 5.91
CA VAL A 51 15.29 -5.20 4.82
C VAL A 51 16.77 -4.99 5.12
N ASN A 52 17.64 -5.42 4.22
CA ASN A 52 19.09 -5.26 4.37
C ASN A 52 19.64 -4.13 3.49
N ARG A 53 19.03 -3.90 2.33
CA ARG A 53 19.48 -2.92 1.32
C ARG A 53 18.26 -2.10 0.90
N PRO A 54 17.87 -1.07 1.67
CA PRO A 54 16.67 -0.30 1.44
C PRO A 54 16.82 0.67 0.25
N PHE A 55 15.72 0.89 -0.47
CA PHE A 55 15.55 2.12 -1.25
C PHE A 55 15.25 3.28 -0.29
N THR A 56 15.47 4.52 -0.72
CA THR A 56 15.41 5.74 0.11
C THR A 56 14.10 5.95 0.91
N GLN A 57 13.01 5.31 0.53
CA GLN A 57 11.73 5.41 1.25
C GLN A 57 11.58 4.38 2.38
N ASP A 58 12.49 3.41 2.46
CA ASP A 58 12.48 2.35 3.46
C ASP A 58 13.66 2.51 4.44
N GLN A 59 13.62 1.73 5.51
CA GLN A 59 14.69 1.67 6.50
C GLN A 59 15.29 0.26 6.54
N THR A 60 16.58 0.19 6.87
CA THR A 60 17.23 -1.10 7.15
C THR A 60 16.75 -1.67 8.47
N GLY A 61 16.68 -2.99 8.59
CA GLY A 61 16.30 -3.66 9.82
C GLY A 61 15.09 -4.58 9.68
N SER A 62 14.56 -5.00 10.84
CA SER A 62 13.37 -5.83 10.91
C SER A 62 12.24 -5.08 11.61
N PHE A 63 11.07 -5.08 11.01
CA PHE A 63 9.87 -4.43 11.53
C PHE A 63 8.66 -5.35 11.44
N GLN A 64 7.61 -4.99 12.15
CA GLN A 64 6.40 -5.79 12.29
C GLN A 64 5.17 -4.94 12.03
N GLY A 65 4.16 -5.60 11.48
CA GLY A 65 2.84 -5.06 11.29
C GLY A 65 1.79 -6.17 11.31
N ALA A 66 0.62 -5.84 10.86
CA ALA A 66 -0.49 -6.75 10.70
C ALA A 66 -0.92 -6.85 9.23
N GLY A 67 -1.80 -7.81 8.94
CA GLY A 67 -2.45 -7.96 7.66
C GLY A 67 -3.74 -8.75 7.83
N MET A 68 -4.53 -8.86 6.77
CA MET A 68 -5.74 -9.65 6.74
C MET A 68 -5.82 -10.50 5.48
N VAL A 69 -6.38 -11.71 5.60
CA VAL A 69 -6.62 -12.59 4.46
C VAL A 69 -7.71 -11.98 3.57
N VAL A 70 -7.48 -11.91 2.25
CA VAL A 70 -8.46 -11.42 1.27
C VAL A 70 -8.77 -12.43 0.15
N ASP A 71 -7.97 -13.50 0.08
CA ASP A 71 -8.25 -14.68 -0.72
C ASP A 71 -7.52 -15.87 -0.10
N ALA A 72 -8.25 -16.69 0.65
CA ALA A 72 -7.70 -17.83 1.38
C ALA A 72 -7.23 -18.94 0.44
N ARG A 73 -7.87 -19.10 -0.73
CA ARG A 73 -7.51 -20.13 -1.72
C ARG A 73 -6.20 -19.81 -2.43
N ARG A 74 -5.97 -18.51 -2.74
CA ARG A 74 -4.73 -18.04 -3.36
C ARG A 74 -3.65 -17.73 -2.32
N GLY A 75 -3.97 -17.73 -1.02
CA GLY A 75 -3.05 -17.34 0.05
C GLY A 75 -2.72 -15.84 0.04
N TRP A 76 -3.69 -14.97 -0.32
CA TRP A 76 -3.45 -13.54 -0.40
C TRP A 76 -3.77 -12.83 0.90
N VAL A 77 -2.86 -11.95 1.29
CA VAL A 77 -2.95 -11.10 2.49
C VAL A 77 -2.80 -9.65 2.10
N LEU A 78 -3.74 -8.82 2.53
CA LEU A 78 -3.72 -7.38 2.38
C LEU A 78 -3.03 -6.74 3.59
N THR A 79 -2.18 -5.73 3.35
CA THR A 79 -1.42 -5.02 4.38
C THR A 79 -1.01 -3.63 3.87
N ASN A 80 -0.22 -2.89 4.67
CA ASN A 80 0.35 -1.63 4.21
C ASN A 80 1.64 -1.83 3.39
N LYS A 81 1.92 -0.86 2.51
CA LYS A 81 3.17 -0.75 1.77
C LYS A 81 4.37 -0.63 2.71
N HIS A 82 4.31 0.25 3.73
CA HIS A 82 5.41 0.43 4.68
C HIS A 82 5.66 -0.82 5.54
N VAL A 83 4.65 -1.70 5.74
CA VAL A 83 4.81 -3.00 6.41
C VAL A 83 5.46 -4.02 5.49
N ALA A 84 5.07 -4.08 4.21
CA ALA A 84 5.62 -5.01 3.22
C ALA A 84 6.98 -4.58 2.68
N SER A 85 7.33 -3.29 2.82
CA SER A 85 8.47 -2.60 2.21
C SER A 85 8.38 -2.46 0.69
N SER A 86 8.91 -1.37 0.15
CA SER A 86 9.12 -1.17 -1.29
C SER A 86 10.44 -1.78 -1.77
N SER A 87 11.34 -2.10 -0.83
CA SER A 87 12.66 -2.67 -1.09
C SER A 87 12.63 -4.18 -1.18
N TYR A 88 13.63 -4.76 -1.80
CA TYR A 88 13.82 -6.20 -1.78
C TYR A 88 14.03 -6.66 -0.32
N SER A 89 13.16 -7.54 0.17
CA SER A 89 13.05 -7.89 1.58
C SER A 89 12.55 -9.32 1.75
N SER A 90 12.87 -9.95 2.88
CA SER A 90 12.20 -11.17 3.29
C SER A 90 10.96 -10.81 4.10
N VAL A 91 9.84 -11.46 3.77
CA VAL A 91 8.55 -11.25 4.42
C VAL A 91 8.01 -12.58 4.93
N THR A 92 7.46 -12.59 6.14
CA THR A 92 6.74 -13.73 6.69
C THR A 92 5.39 -13.31 7.21
N VAL A 93 4.39 -14.18 7.09
CA VAL A 93 3.07 -14.05 7.69
C VAL A 93 2.88 -15.12 8.77
N THR A 94 2.26 -14.76 9.89
CA THR A 94 2.02 -15.67 11.00
C THR A 94 0.57 -15.57 11.45
N PHE A 95 -0.16 -16.68 11.37
CA PHE A 95 -1.53 -16.80 11.86
C PHE A 95 -1.59 -16.98 13.37
N HIS A 96 -2.75 -16.75 13.96
CA HIS A 96 -2.99 -17.06 15.36
C HIS A 96 -2.76 -18.54 15.64
N GLY A 97 -1.86 -18.83 16.61
CA GLY A 97 -1.50 -20.21 16.97
C GLY A 97 -0.60 -20.93 15.97
N GLY A 98 -0.20 -20.28 14.85
CA GLY A 98 0.68 -20.84 13.83
C GLY A 98 2.14 -20.39 13.93
N GLY A 99 2.99 -20.97 13.07
CA GLY A 99 4.36 -20.53 12.82
C GLY A 99 4.47 -19.52 11.68
N PRO A 100 5.66 -18.91 11.48
CA PRO A 100 5.91 -18.00 10.38
C PRO A 100 5.93 -18.75 9.04
N LEU A 101 5.19 -18.25 8.06
CA LEU A 101 5.15 -18.74 6.68
C LEU A 101 5.84 -17.71 5.79
N PRO A 102 6.76 -18.12 4.91
CA PRO A 102 7.33 -17.22 3.90
C PRO A 102 6.23 -16.64 3.01
N ALA A 103 6.36 -15.35 2.70
CA ALA A 103 5.44 -14.65 1.80
C ALA A 103 6.21 -13.82 0.79
N GLN A 104 5.60 -13.62 -0.38
CA GLN A 104 6.13 -12.78 -1.45
C GLN A 104 5.20 -11.60 -1.67
N ARG A 105 5.74 -10.48 -2.11
CA ARG A 105 4.95 -9.32 -2.54
C ARG A 105 4.36 -9.62 -3.91
N LEU A 106 3.04 -9.67 -4.00
CA LEU A 106 2.31 -9.80 -5.25
C LEU A 106 2.11 -8.42 -5.89
N TYR A 107 1.80 -7.43 -5.05
CA TYR A 107 1.57 -6.06 -5.47
C TYR A 107 1.93 -5.09 -4.34
N VAL A 108 2.50 -3.95 -4.69
CA VAL A 108 2.74 -2.82 -3.77
C VAL A 108 2.26 -1.56 -4.48
N ASP A 109 1.29 -0.87 -3.89
CA ASP A 109 0.71 0.32 -4.49
C ASP A 109 1.67 1.52 -4.39
N PRO A 110 1.99 2.21 -5.49
CA PRO A 110 2.87 3.38 -5.42
C PRO A 110 2.18 4.62 -4.84
N HIS A 111 0.84 4.69 -4.87
CA HIS A 111 0.04 5.85 -4.45
C HIS A 111 -0.55 5.67 -3.04
N LEU A 112 -1.17 4.52 -2.78
CA LEU A 112 -1.71 4.19 -1.47
C LEU A 112 -0.65 3.50 -0.59
N ASP A 113 -0.78 3.63 0.72
CA ASP A 113 -0.02 2.80 1.65
C ASP A 113 -0.64 1.40 1.76
N LEU A 114 -0.60 0.64 0.65
CA LEU A 114 -1.22 -0.67 0.49
C LEU A 114 -0.32 -1.65 -0.23
N ALA A 115 -0.33 -2.90 0.20
CA ALA A 115 0.34 -4.02 -0.46
C ALA A 115 -0.48 -5.32 -0.36
N VAL A 116 -0.31 -6.19 -1.34
CA VAL A 116 -0.83 -7.56 -1.33
C VAL A 116 0.34 -8.53 -1.30
N LEU A 117 0.34 -9.42 -0.31
CA LEU A 117 1.30 -10.50 -0.16
C LEU A 117 0.67 -11.82 -0.58
N ALA A 118 1.47 -12.76 -1.04
CA ALA A 118 1.06 -14.13 -1.33
C ALA A 118 1.94 -15.11 -0.52
N TYR A 119 1.31 -16.05 0.19
CA TYR A 119 1.96 -17.16 0.87
C TYR A 119 1.43 -18.50 0.30
N ASP A 120 2.12 -19.58 0.51
CA ASP A 120 1.64 -20.92 0.12
C ASP A 120 0.50 -21.35 1.06
N PRO A 121 -0.77 -21.40 0.60
CA PRO A 121 -1.90 -21.76 1.45
C PRO A 121 -1.82 -23.22 1.96
N SER A 122 -1.11 -24.12 1.27
CA SER A 122 -0.92 -25.51 1.72
C SER A 122 -0.04 -25.60 2.97
N ALA A 123 0.86 -24.63 3.17
CA ALA A 123 1.74 -24.56 4.33
C ALA A 123 1.04 -24.04 5.60
N ALA A 124 -0.17 -23.48 5.49
CA ALA A 124 -0.90 -22.90 6.63
C ALA A 124 -1.47 -23.95 7.60
N GLY A 125 -1.52 -25.23 7.21
CA GLY A 125 -2.07 -26.33 8.01
C GLY A 125 -3.59 -26.26 8.26
N ARG A 126 -4.25 -25.20 7.82
CA ARG A 126 -5.69 -24.97 7.86
C ARG A 126 -6.09 -23.99 6.75
N THR A 127 -7.34 -24.00 6.33
CA THR A 127 -7.89 -22.93 5.48
C THR A 127 -8.29 -21.76 6.39
N PRO A 128 -7.64 -20.59 6.29
CA PRO A 128 -8.05 -19.42 7.06
C PRO A 128 -9.46 -18.96 6.64
N LYS A 129 -10.16 -18.29 7.54
CA LYS A 129 -11.37 -17.54 7.17
C LYS A 129 -10.98 -16.29 6.37
N GLU A 130 -11.95 -15.77 5.61
CA GLU A 130 -11.88 -14.47 4.99
C GLU A 130 -12.82 -13.52 5.75
N PRO A 131 -12.45 -12.25 5.99
CA PRO A 131 -13.37 -11.26 6.54
C PRO A 131 -14.40 -10.85 5.50
N GLU A 132 -15.55 -10.37 5.95
CA GLU A 132 -16.45 -9.60 5.11
C GLU A 132 -15.89 -8.18 4.93
N LEU A 133 -15.75 -7.74 3.67
CA LEU A 133 -15.22 -6.42 3.33
C LEU A 133 -16.37 -5.47 2.98
N ASP A 134 -16.29 -4.21 3.42
CA ASP A 134 -17.22 -3.16 3.02
C ASP A 134 -16.65 -2.42 1.80
N CYS A 135 -16.96 -2.96 0.61
CA CYS A 135 -16.40 -2.48 -0.65
C CYS A 135 -17.22 -1.35 -1.30
N ASP A 136 -18.43 -1.09 -0.82
CA ASP A 136 -19.37 -0.17 -1.47
C ASP A 136 -19.13 1.28 -1.08
N ALA A 137 -18.93 1.54 0.22
CA ALA A 137 -18.79 2.90 0.75
C ALA A 137 -17.99 2.94 2.05
N SER A 138 -17.41 4.10 2.33
CA SER A 138 -16.80 4.40 3.62
C SER A 138 -17.88 4.68 4.68
N PRO A 139 -17.66 4.29 5.95
CA PRO A 139 -18.62 4.53 7.02
C PRO A 139 -18.78 6.04 7.28
N PRO A 140 -19.98 6.50 7.70
CA PRO A 140 -20.21 7.90 8.02
C PRO A 140 -19.46 8.34 9.29
N ILE A 141 -19.28 9.65 9.47
CA ILE A 141 -18.71 10.23 10.69
C ILE A 141 -19.55 9.81 11.91
N GLY A 142 -18.88 9.44 13.00
CA GLY A 142 -19.49 8.94 14.22
C GLY A 142 -19.75 7.43 14.23
N HIS A 143 -19.48 6.72 13.12
CA HIS A 143 -19.64 5.26 13.06
C HIS A 143 -18.65 4.55 13.97
N PRO A 144 -19.11 3.63 14.86
CA PRO A 144 -18.22 2.89 15.76
C PRO A 144 -17.29 1.95 15.00
N VAL A 145 -15.98 2.07 15.24
CA VAL A 145 -14.95 1.25 14.60
C VAL A 145 -13.97 0.70 15.61
N GLY A 146 -13.30 -0.41 15.24
CA GLY A 146 -12.21 -1.00 16.03
C GLY A 146 -10.99 -1.27 15.17
N ALA A 147 -9.82 -0.81 15.61
CA ALA A 147 -8.56 -1.18 15.00
C ALA A 147 -8.03 -2.47 15.63
N PHE A 148 -7.59 -3.42 14.80
CA PHE A 148 -7.11 -4.73 15.26
C PHE A 148 -5.73 -5.05 14.66
N GLY A 149 -4.85 -5.68 15.45
CA GLY A 149 -3.50 -6.01 15.01
C GLY A 149 -2.59 -6.56 16.11
N HIS A 150 -1.28 -6.26 16.01
CA HIS A 150 -0.22 -6.81 16.87
C HIS A 150 0.67 -5.71 17.48
N PRO A 151 0.12 -4.70 18.21
CA PRO A 151 0.91 -3.58 18.71
C PRO A 151 1.99 -4.05 19.68
N TRP A 152 3.20 -3.48 19.57
CA TRP A 152 4.33 -3.73 20.46
C TRP A 152 4.73 -5.20 20.61
N GLY A 153 4.39 -6.06 19.64
CA GLY A 153 4.61 -7.50 19.73
C GLY A 153 3.57 -8.26 20.56
N PHE A 154 2.62 -7.55 21.20
CA PHE A 154 1.43 -8.19 21.75
C PHE A 154 0.56 -8.73 20.63
N ARG A 155 0.16 -9.99 20.74
CA ARG A 155 -0.63 -10.62 19.68
C ARG A 155 -2.11 -10.31 19.86
N PHE A 156 -2.77 -9.94 18.75
CA PHE A 156 -4.23 -9.84 18.67
C PHE A 156 -4.85 -8.85 19.65
N THR A 157 -4.48 -7.57 19.51
CA THR A 157 -5.01 -6.49 20.32
C THR A 157 -6.00 -5.65 19.53
N GLY A 158 -7.16 -5.36 20.11
CA GLY A 158 -8.18 -4.48 19.56
C GLY A 158 -8.27 -3.16 20.34
N THR A 159 -8.50 -2.07 19.62
CA THR A 159 -8.82 -0.74 20.18
C THR A 159 -10.10 -0.23 19.60
N ARG A 160 -10.89 0.57 20.35
CA ARG A 160 -12.19 1.10 19.92
C ARG A 160 -12.13 2.60 19.70
N GLY A 161 -12.93 3.10 18.77
CA GLY A 161 -13.13 4.50 18.46
C GLY A 161 -14.28 4.69 17.47
N ILE A 162 -14.28 5.83 16.78
CA ILE A 162 -15.25 6.16 15.73
C ILE A 162 -14.54 6.60 14.45
N THR A 163 -15.24 6.60 13.33
CA THR A 163 -14.84 7.35 12.14
C THR A 163 -14.98 8.83 12.42
N SER A 164 -13.92 9.60 12.37
CA SER A 164 -13.89 11.03 12.69
C SER A 164 -14.05 11.92 11.46
N ALA A 165 -13.49 11.51 10.31
CA ALA A 165 -13.57 12.24 9.05
C ALA A 165 -13.16 11.34 7.86
N ILE A 166 -13.36 11.86 6.65
CA ILE A 166 -12.70 11.43 5.42
C ILE A 166 -11.89 12.63 4.95
N THR A 167 -10.61 12.46 4.62
CA THR A 167 -9.72 13.55 4.25
C THR A 167 -8.76 13.16 3.14
N SER A 168 -8.53 14.09 2.19
CA SER A 168 -7.51 14.01 1.15
C SER A 168 -6.37 15.02 1.34
N ARG A 169 -6.41 15.81 2.41
CA ARG A 169 -5.46 16.93 2.65
C ARG A 169 -4.00 16.49 2.78
N LEU A 170 -3.76 15.24 3.19
CA LEU A 170 -2.41 14.70 3.39
C LEU A 170 -1.94 13.79 2.23
N GLY A 171 -2.60 13.86 1.07
CA GLY A 171 -2.32 13.00 -0.08
C GLY A 171 -3.54 12.19 -0.50
N PRO A 172 -3.46 10.84 -0.63
CA PRO A 172 -4.60 10.01 -0.94
C PRO A 172 -5.73 10.17 0.08
N GLU A 173 -6.97 9.97 -0.36
CA GLU A 173 -8.12 9.99 0.56
C GLU A 173 -7.98 8.89 1.61
N MET A 174 -8.18 9.27 2.88
CA MET A 174 -8.01 8.43 4.05
C MET A 174 -9.22 8.54 4.98
N LEU A 175 -9.57 7.44 5.63
CA LEU A 175 -10.45 7.45 6.79
C LEU A 175 -9.68 7.95 8.01
N GLN A 176 -10.20 8.98 8.67
CA GLN A 176 -9.70 9.41 9.97
C GLN A 176 -10.51 8.74 11.08
N THR A 177 -9.82 8.27 12.13
CA THR A 177 -10.43 7.66 13.31
C THR A 177 -9.70 8.11 14.58
N ASP A 178 -10.39 8.14 15.70
CA ASP A 178 -9.83 8.33 17.04
C ASP A 178 -9.47 6.99 17.71
N ALA A 179 -9.78 5.85 17.09
CA ALA A 179 -9.30 4.56 17.55
C ALA A 179 -7.76 4.56 17.62
N PRO A 180 -7.14 4.23 18.77
CA PRO A 180 -5.70 4.25 18.90
C PRO A 180 -5.03 3.25 17.95
N ILE A 181 -4.27 3.77 16.96
CA ILE A 181 -3.41 3.00 16.07
C ILE A 181 -1.97 3.18 16.51
N ASN A 182 -1.29 2.09 16.81
CA ASN A 182 0.10 2.04 17.25
C ASN A 182 0.91 1.16 16.32
N SER A 183 2.25 1.26 16.44
CA SER A 183 3.19 0.37 15.75
C SER A 183 2.78 -1.10 15.95
N GLY A 184 2.50 -1.81 14.86
CA GLY A 184 2.01 -3.19 14.87
C GLY A 184 0.52 -3.35 14.54
N ASN A 185 -0.32 -2.30 14.60
CA ASN A 185 -1.67 -2.31 14.05
C ASN A 185 -1.67 -1.97 12.55
N SER A 186 -0.62 -1.33 12.04
CA SER A 186 -0.47 -0.99 10.62
C SER A 186 -0.62 -2.22 9.75
N GLY A 187 -1.42 -2.11 8.70
CA GLY A 187 -1.80 -3.20 7.77
C GLY A 187 -2.92 -4.09 8.27
N GLY A 188 -3.28 -4.00 9.55
CA GLY A 188 -4.42 -4.70 10.13
C GLY A 188 -5.75 -4.02 9.79
N PRO A 189 -6.87 -4.70 10.05
CA PRO A 189 -8.19 -4.20 9.73
C PRO A 189 -8.65 -3.07 10.65
N LEU A 190 -9.39 -2.11 10.08
CA LEU A 190 -10.34 -1.25 10.76
C LEU A 190 -11.72 -1.87 10.57
N ILE A 191 -12.36 -2.28 11.65
CA ILE A 191 -13.60 -3.09 11.64
C ILE A 191 -14.77 -2.24 12.11
N SER A 192 -15.89 -2.29 11.41
CA SER A 192 -17.18 -1.76 11.91
C SER A 192 -17.65 -2.57 13.11
N LEU A 193 -17.78 -1.96 14.26
CA LEU A 193 -18.28 -2.63 15.48
C LEU A 193 -19.79 -2.84 15.47
N VAL A 194 -20.48 -2.37 14.42
CA VAL A 194 -21.91 -2.57 14.19
C VAL A 194 -22.17 -3.78 13.29
N THR A 195 -21.37 -3.92 12.22
CA THR A 195 -21.59 -4.96 11.19
C THR A 195 -20.58 -6.09 11.22
N GLY A 196 -19.46 -5.93 11.92
CA GLY A 196 -18.31 -6.85 11.88
C GLY A 196 -17.49 -6.80 10.58
N ARG A 197 -17.90 -5.97 9.60
CA ARG A 197 -17.22 -5.87 8.29
C ARG A 197 -15.97 -4.99 8.40
N VAL A 198 -14.97 -5.29 7.57
CA VAL A 198 -13.78 -4.45 7.48
C VAL A 198 -14.07 -3.24 6.59
N VAL A 199 -13.89 -2.04 7.16
CA VAL A 199 -14.15 -0.74 6.51
C VAL A 199 -12.88 -0.03 6.06
N GLY A 200 -11.71 -0.48 6.52
CA GLY A 200 -10.44 0.12 6.15
C GLY A 200 -9.24 -0.69 6.61
N ILE A 201 -8.04 -0.20 6.25
CA ILE A 201 -6.75 -0.79 6.62
C ILE A 201 -6.01 0.24 7.47
N ASN A 202 -5.75 -0.10 8.73
CA ASN A 202 -5.02 0.78 9.66
C ASN A 202 -3.65 1.14 9.05
N THR A 203 -3.26 2.42 9.02
CA THR A 203 -1.98 2.79 8.44
C THR A 203 -1.12 3.67 9.36
N ALA A 204 -1.50 4.88 9.64
CA ALA A 204 -0.68 5.85 10.33
C ALA A 204 -1.42 6.51 11.50
N SER A 205 -0.66 6.98 12.49
CA SER A 205 -1.09 8.01 13.43
C SER A 205 -0.24 9.25 13.21
N MET A 206 -0.81 10.43 13.38
CA MET A 206 0.01 11.65 13.43
C MET A 206 0.96 11.58 14.63
N ALA A 207 2.18 12.14 14.47
CA ALA A 207 3.20 12.12 15.51
C ALA A 207 2.61 12.60 16.84
N LYS A 208 2.81 11.80 17.90
CA LYS A 208 2.27 12.01 19.27
C LYS A 208 2.55 13.38 19.86
N ASP A 209 3.55 14.08 19.35
CA ASP A 209 3.97 15.38 19.86
C ASP A 209 3.06 16.55 19.47
N ARG A 210 2.08 16.33 18.58
CA ARG A 210 1.22 17.39 18.03
C ARG A 210 -0.27 17.16 18.16
N THR A 211 -0.74 15.90 18.18
CA THR A 211 -2.20 15.59 18.23
C THR A 211 -2.44 14.22 18.84
N GLU A 212 -3.21 14.15 19.94
CA GLU A 212 -3.77 12.90 20.46
C GLU A 212 -5.07 12.55 19.70
N GLY A 213 -5.29 11.26 19.42
CA GLY A 213 -6.57 10.78 18.88
C GLY A 213 -6.76 11.01 17.36
N ILE A 214 -5.70 11.24 16.59
CA ILE A 214 -5.79 11.29 15.12
C ILE A 214 -5.03 10.11 14.53
N SER A 215 -5.77 9.16 13.99
CA SER A 215 -5.27 7.98 13.29
C SER A 215 -5.92 7.87 11.91
N PHE A 216 -5.30 7.15 10.99
CA PHE A 216 -5.76 7.02 9.61
C PHE A 216 -5.82 5.57 9.16
N ALA A 217 -6.76 5.30 8.25
CA ALA A 217 -6.87 4.02 7.57
C ALA A 217 -7.12 4.23 6.07
N VAL A 218 -6.58 3.35 5.23
CA VAL A 218 -6.92 3.30 3.80
C VAL A 218 -8.36 2.82 3.66
N PRO A 219 -9.23 3.52 2.93
CA PRO A 219 -10.62 3.11 2.73
C PRO A 219 -10.72 1.74 2.04
N MET A 220 -11.62 0.87 2.52
CA MET A 220 -11.78 -0.48 1.98
C MET A 220 -12.26 -0.50 0.52
N PRO A 221 -13.13 0.40 0.02
CA PRO A 221 -13.51 0.42 -1.39
C PRO A 221 -12.31 0.50 -2.36
N TYR A 222 -11.28 1.27 -2.01
CA TYR A 222 -10.07 1.37 -2.83
C TYR A 222 -9.24 0.07 -2.82
N ALA A 223 -9.12 -0.56 -1.67
CA ALA A 223 -8.45 -1.84 -1.54
C ALA A 223 -9.18 -2.96 -2.29
N CYS A 224 -10.52 -2.99 -2.21
CA CYS A 224 -11.36 -3.95 -2.95
C CYS A 224 -11.12 -3.82 -4.45
N ALA A 225 -11.14 -2.60 -4.99
CA ALA A 225 -10.93 -2.37 -6.43
C ALA A 225 -9.57 -2.92 -6.91
N ILE A 226 -8.51 -2.73 -6.11
CA ILE A 226 -7.17 -3.26 -6.39
C ILE A 226 -7.17 -4.79 -6.36
N VAL A 227 -7.72 -5.39 -5.29
CA VAL A 227 -7.78 -6.84 -5.13
C VAL A 227 -8.60 -7.49 -6.25
N ASP A 228 -9.70 -6.87 -6.68
CA ASP A 228 -10.54 -7.38 -7.76
C ASP A 228 -9.84 -7.36 -9.13
N LEU A 229 -9.07 -6.32 -9.43
CA LEU A 229 -8.22 -6.27 -10.63
C LEU A 229 -7.16 -7.39 -10.58
N LEU A 230 -6.47 -7.56 -9.46
CA LEU A 230 -5.49 -8.63 -9.28
C LEU A 230 -6.14 -10.03 -9.44
N LYS A 231 -7.37 -10.24 -8.91
CA LYS A 231 -8.11 -11.50 -9.07
C LYS A 231 -8.43 -11.82 -10.52
N LYS A 232 -8.63 -10.78 -11.37
CA LYS A 232 -8.84 -10.90 -12.82
C LYS A 232 -7.54 -11.04 -13.62
N GLY A 233 -6.38 -10.89 -12.99
CA GLY A 233 -5.08 -10.84 -13.67
C GLY A 233 -4.80 -9.50 -14.37
N GLU A 234 -5.54 -8.46 -14.01
CA GLU A 234 -5.39 -7.10 -14.52
C GLU A 234 -4.42 -6.29 -13.64
N ASP A 235 -3.69 -5.34 -14.25
CA ASP A 235 -2.77 -4.47 -13.53
C ASP A 235 -3.53 -3.36 -12.79
N PRO A 236 -3.51 -3.31 -11.44
CA PRO A 236 -4.17 -2.27 -10.70
C PRO A 236 -3.33 -1.00 -10.52
N SER A 237 -2.19 -0.87 -11.20
CA SER A 237 -1.34 0.31 -11.09
C SER A 237 -2.12 1.58 -11.38
N PRO A 238 -1.93 2.65 -10.57
CA PRO A 238 -2.54 3.94 -10.83
C PRO A 238 -1.85 4.62 -12.01
N PRO A 239 -2.43 5.71 -12.57
CA PRO A 239 -1.74 6.53 -13.55
C PRO A 239 -0.42 7.07 -12.99
N ALA A 240 0.61 7.16 -13.85
CA ALA A 240 1.87 7.76 -13.47
C ALA A 240 1.67 9.23 -13.05
N GLY A 241 2.39 9.68 -12.01
CA GLY A 241 2.36 11.06 -11.51
C GLY A 241 3.01 12.05 -12.47
N LEU A 242 2.54 12.09 -13.71
CA LEU A 242 3.03 12.98 -14.77
C LEU A 242 2.19 14.25 -14.92
N VAL A 243 1.09 14.35 -14.18
CA VAL A 243 0.21 15.53 -14.15
C VAL A 243 0.20 16.06 -12.72
N ASP A 244 0.56 17.32 -12.58
CA ASP A 244 0.46 18.06 -11.32
C ASP A 244 -0.84 18.88 -11.36
N PHE A 245 -1.60 18.85 -10.28
CA PHE A 245 -2.84 19.60 -10.13
C PHE A 245 -2.63 20.82 -9.24
N ALA A 246 -3.42 21.85 -9.48
CA ALA A 246 -3.44 23.04 -8.64
C ALA A 246 -4.10 22.76 -7.29
N ILE A 247 -3.74 23.57 -6.30
CA ILE A 247 -4.49 23.74 -5.05
C ILE A 247 -5.28 25.04 -5.12
N ASP A 248 -6.42 25.11 -4.47
CA ASP A 248 -7.22 26.31 -4.39
C ASP A 248 -6.71 27.30 -3.30
N GLU A 249 -7.44 28.38 -3.10
CA GLU A 249 -7.14 29.41 -2.09
C GLU A 249 -7.25 28.92 -0.63
N ASN A 250 -7.91 27.77 -0.40
CA ASN A 250 -8.04 27.13 0.90
C ASN A 250 -7.00 26.02 1.12
N GLU A 251 -6.01 25.91 0.22
CA GLU A 251 -5.01 24.83 0.18
C GLU A 251 -5.62 23.44 -0.08
N GLU A 252 -6.82 23.36 -0.69
CA GLU A 252 -7.45 22.10 -1.04
C GLU A 252 -7.05 21.66 -2.47
N PRO A 253 -6.80 20.33 -2.68
CA PRO A 253 -6.47 19.78 -3.98
C PRO A 253 -7.63 19.93 -4.98
N THR A 254 -7.34 20.46 -6.17
CA THR A 254 -8.31 20.61 -7.27
C THR A 254 -8.08 19.58 -8.37
N LEU A 255 -8.95 19.56 -9.37
CA LEU A 255 -8.77 18.81 -10.63
C LEU A 255 -8.32 19.72 -11.80
N VAL A 256 -7.78 20.90 -11.49
CA VAL A 256 -7.21 21.82 -12.48
C VAL A 256 -5.76 21.45 -12.74
N VAL A 257 -5.41 21.17 -13.98
CA VAL A 257 -4.03 20.83 -14.39
C VAL A 257 -3.11 22.05 -14.23
N ALA A 258 -2.18 21.97 -13.29
CA ALA A 258 -1.13 22.97 -13.11
C ALA A 258 0.04 22.72 -14.09
N ARG A 259 0.37 21.44 -14.32
CA ARG A 259 1.45 21.04 -15.23
C ARG A 259 1.20 19.62 -15.76
N SER A 260 1.44 19.43 -17.06
CA SER A 260 1.42 18.10 -17.69
C SER A 260 2.81 17.75 -18.22
N ARG A 261 3.29 16.57 -17.92
CA ARG A 261 4.53 15.95 -18.40
C ARG A 261 4.25 14.66 -19.19
N LEU A 262 3.01 14.47 -19.61
CA LEU A 262 2.62 13.30 -20.40
C LEU A 262 3.43 13.25 -21.71
N PRO A 263 3.89 12.06 -22.13
CA PRO A 263 4.66 11.92 -23.36
C PRO A 263 3.79 12.17 -24.61
N ALA A 264 4.44 12.43 -25.73
CA ALA A 264 3.76 12.53 -27.03
C ALA A 264 3.01 11.23 -27.32
N GLY A 265 1.75 11.34 -27.76
CA GLY A 265 0.86 10.21 -28.01
C GLY A 265 -0.01 9.79 -26.84
N ALA A 266 0.25 10.29 -25.63
CA ALA A 266 -0.67 10.16 -24.50
C ALA A 266 -1.85 11.14 -24.62
N ILE A 267 -2.81 11.06 -23.69
CA ILE A 267 -3.95 11.97 -23.63
C ILE A 267 -3.46 13.44 -23.53
N ASP A 268 -4.01 14.33 -24.37
CA ASP A 268 -3.57 15.72 -24.51
C ASP A 268 -4.11 16.62 -23.38
N LEU A 269 -3.63 16.43 -22.16
CA LEU A 269 -3.93 17.30 -21.03
C LEU A 269 -2.96 18.50 -20.99
N ARG A 270 -3.54 19.71 -20.86
CA ARG A 270 -2.81 20.97 -20.87
C ARG A 270 -2.99 21.74 -19.56
N THR A 271 -2.05 22.59 -19.23
CA THR A 271 -2.17 23.54 -18.11
C THR A 271 -3.46 24.35 -18.26
N GLY A 272 -4.24 24.43 -17.20
CA GLY A 272 -5.53 25.10 -17.14
C GLY A 272 -6.73 24.23 -17.43
N ASP A 273 -6.56 22.99 -17.93
CA ASP A 273 -7.69 22.04 -18.08
C ASP A 273 -8.24 21.69 -16.70
N GLU A 274 -9.54 21.76 -16.55
CA GLU A 274 -10.27 21.26 -15.38
C GLU A 274 -10.93 19.91 -15.74
N LEU A 275 -10.54 18.83 -15.05
CA LEU A 275 -11.10 17.50 -15.30
C LEU A 275 -12.50 17.41 -14.67
N LEU A 276 -13.51 17.04 -15.46
CA LEU A 276 -14.91 17.01 -15.05
C LEU A 276 -15.43 15.60 -14.85
N ALA A 277 -15.15 14.69 -15.79
CA ALA A 277 -15.69 13.34 -15.78
C ALA A 277 -14.81 12.36 -16.55
N LEU A 278 -14.81 11.12 -16.09
CA LEU A 278 -14.41 9.96 -16.89
C LEU A 278 -15.63 9.52 -17.71
N ARG A 279 -15.46 9.23 -19.00
CA ARG A 279 -16.58 8.91 -19.91
C ARG A 279 -16.75 7.41 -20.21
N SER A 280 -15.87 6.56 -19.68
CA SER A 280 -15.99 5.11 -19.85
C SER A 280 -15.54 4.38 -18.55
N PRO A 281 -16.49 4.00 -17.64
CA PRO A 281 -17.91 4.37 -17.62
C PRO A 281 -18.12 5.86 -17.33
N ASP A 282 -19.30 6.38 -17.65
CA ASP A 282 -19.64 7.79 -17.38
C ASP A 282 -19.73 8.04 -15.87
N ARG A 283 -18.80 8.86 -15.37
CA ARG A 283 -18.66 9.16 -13.95
C ARG A 283 -18.07 10.55 -13.75
N ALA A 284 -18.76 11.39 -13.02
CA ALA A 284 -18.19 12.67 -12.56
C ALA A 284 -16.98 12.42 -11.66
N LEU A 285 -15.99 13.28 -11.76
CA LEU A 285 -14.79 13.25 -10.93
C LEU A 285 -14.94 14.30 -9.81
N GLU A 286 -14.77 13.88 -8.56
CA GLU A 286 -14.96 14.75 -7.40
C GLU A 286 -13.62 15.31 -6.90
N ASN A 287 -12.56 14.49 -6.92
CA ASN A 287 -11.24 14.86 -6.42
C ASN A 287 -10.14 14.02 -7.09
N GLN A 288 -8.87 14.29 -6.71
CA GLN A 288 -7.71 13.59 -7.27
C GLN A 288 -7.69 12.11 -6.91
N SER A 289 -8.10 11.71 -5.69
CA SER A 289 -8.16 10.30 -5.29
C SER A 289 -9.19 9.55 -6.14
N ASP A 290 -10.34 10.17 -6.40
CA ASP A 290 -11.38 9.63 -7.25
C ASP A 290 -10.88 9.39 -8.68
N LEU A 291 -10.17 10.37 -9.27
CA LEU A 291 -9.51 10.24 -10.57
C LEU A 291 -8.52 9.05 -10.57
N MET A 292 -7.63 8.98 -9.59
CA MET A 292 -6.62 7.93 -9.50
C MET A 292 -7.25 6.54 -9.44
N HIS A 293 -8.31 6.37 -8.67
CA HIS A 293 -9.02 5.09 -8.55
C HIS A 293 -9.89 4.75 -9.76
N ALA A 294 -10.53 5.75 -10.37
CA ALA A 294 -11.36 5.56 -11.55
C ALA A 294 -10.54 5.10 -12.78
N LEU A 295 -9.25 5.46 -12.85
CA LEU A 295 -8.36 5.13 -13.95
C LEU A 295 -7.68 3.76 -13.82
N ARG A 296 -7.67 3.12 -12.64
CA ARG A 296 -7.04 1.81 -12.46
C ARG A 296 -7.63 0.77 -13.41
N GLY A 297 -6.78 0.00 -14.08
CA GLY A 297 -7.17 -1.02 -15.06
C GLY A 297 -7.73 -0.47 -16.39
N LYS A 298 -7.63 0.86 -16.63
CA LYS A 298 -8.19 1.53 -17.83
C LYS A 298 -7.21 2.50 -18.49
N LEU A 299 -5.94 2.39 -18.20
CA LEU A 299 -4.94 3.39 -18.60
C LEU A 299 -4.63 3.42 -20.11
N ASP A 300 -4.94 2.33 -20.83
CA ASP A 300 -4.69 2.22 -22.27
C ASP A 300 -5.73 2.94 -23.12
N ASP A 301 -6.95 3.15 -22.57
CA ASP A 301 -8.06 3.80 -23.28
C ASP A 301 -8.83 4.74 -22.34
N VAL A 302 -8.25 5.91 -22.10
CA VAL A 302 -8.80 6.94 -21.23
C VAL A 302 -9.63 7.92 -22.04
N THR A 303 -10.89 8.12 -21.64
CA THR A 303 -11.75 9.16 -22.19
C THR A 303 -12.19 10.10 -21.09
N LEU A 304 -11.75 11.35 -21.14
CA LEU A 304 -12.04 12.39 -20.16
C LEU A 304 -12.85 13.54 -20.77
N SER A 305 -13.84 14.03 -20.03
CA SER A 305 -14.42 15.35 -20.27
C SER A 305 -13.64 16.36 -19.43
N VAL A 306 -13.15 17.40 -20.08
CA VAL A 306 -12.42 18.50 -19.44
C VAL A 306 -13.02 19.84 -19.83
N ARG A 307 -12.91 20.84 -18.96
CA ARG A 307 -13.17 22.26 -19.31
C ARG A 307 -11.86 22.90 -19.73
N ARG A 308 -11.77 23.31 -21.01
CA ARG A 308 -10.63 23.99 -21.62
C ARG A 308 -11.09 25.32 -22.20
N ASP A 309 -10.50 26.44 -21.82
CA ASP A 309 -10.86 27.78 -22.29
C ASP A 309 -12.37 28.10 -22.18
N GLY A 310 -13.00 27.61 -21.10
CA GLY A 310 -14.43 27.79 -20.82
C GLY A 310 -15.38 26.84 -21.56
N ALA A 311 -14.88 26.02 -22.49
CA ALA A 311 -15.68 25.03 -23.23
C ALA A 311 -15.42 23.60 -22.71
N GLU A 312 -16.43 22.75 -22.74
CA GLU A 312 -16.28 21.33 -22.48
C GLU A 312 -15.73 20.61 -23.71
N VAL A 313 -14.64 19.86 -23.54
CA VAL A 313 -13.96 19.12 -24.60
C VAL A 313 -13.77 17.68 -24.11
N THR A 314 -14.02 16.71 -25.03
CA THR A 314 -13.70 15.30 -24.76
C THR A 314 -12.32 14.96 -25.30
N LEU A 315 -11.49 14.40 -24.43
CA LEU A 315 -10.12 13.95 -24.74
C LEU A 315 -10.08 12.43 -24.73
N HIS A 316 -9.34 11.85 -25.69
CA HIS A 316 -9.06 10.41 -25.77
C HIS A 316 -7.57 10.19 -25.84
N GLY A 317 -7.09 9.13 -25.20
CA GLY A 317 -5.70 8.72 -25.25
C GLY A 317 -5.35 7.73 -24.16
N ASN A 318 -4.10 7.31 -24.12
CA ASN A 318 -3.57 6.52 -23.03
C ASN A 318 -2.98 7.43 -21.92
N TRP A 319 -2.93 6.91 -20.72
CA TRP A 319 -2.20 7.52 -19.60
C TRP A 319 -1.20 6.49 -19.09
N PRO A 320 0.12 6.75 -19.11
CA PRO A 320 1.11 5.79 -18.66
C PRO A 320 0.85 5.32 -17.22
N ALA A 321 0.98 4.03 -16.98
CA ALA A 321 0.89 3.47 -15.63
C ALA A 321 2.10 3.90 -14.78
N ALA A 322 1.91 3.99 -13.48
CA ALA A 322 3.01 4.11 -12.54
C ALA A 322 3.88 2.85 -12.58
N SER A 323 5.19 3.02 -12.43
CA SER A 323 6.13 1.90 -12.38
C SER A 323 5.80 0.95 -11.23
N ARG A 324 5.87 -0.34 -11.50
CA ARG A 324 5.60 -1.36 -10.49
C ARG A 324 6.71 -1.39 -9.45
N VAL A 325 6.35 -1.14 -8.21
CA VAL A 325 7.29 -1.10 -7.08
C VAL A 325 8.00 -2.44 -6.89
N ILE A 326 7.29 -3.56 -7.07
CA ILE A 326 7.84 -4.91 -6.88
C ILE A 326 8.87 -5.31 -7.94
N GLU A 327 8.89 -4.64 -9.09
CA GLU A 327 9.83 -4.90 -10.19
C GLU A 327 11.09 -4.03 -10.12
N ARG A 328 11.16 -3.15 -9.14
CA ARG A 328 12.29 -2.22 -8.97
C ARG A 328 13.58 -2.99 -8.74
N GLN A 329 14.59 -2.64 -9.52
CA GLN A 329 15.93 -3.17 -9.41
C GLN A 329 16.91 -2.08 -8.99
N GLY A 330 18.01 -2.49 -8.36
CA GLY A 330 19.15 -1.66 -8.07
C GLY A 330 20.44 -2.39 -8.36
N LEU A 331 21.53 -1.65 -8.44
CA LEU A 331 22.87 -2.17 -8.50
C LEU A 331 23.57 -1.89 -7.17
N TRP A 332 23.99 -2.95 -6.51
CA TRP A 332 24.84 -2.87 -5.34
C TRP A 332 26.28 -2.79 -5.79
N ILE A 333 27.00 -1.76 -5.37
CA ILE A 333 28.41 -1.58 -5.68
C ILE A 333 29.13 -1.16 -4.38
N SER A 334 29.95 -2.06 -3.85
CA SER A 334 30.89 -1.76 -2.75
C SER A 334 30.25 -1.09 -1.53
N GLY A 335 29.01 -1.44 -1.25
CA GLY A 335 28.24 -0.90 -0.13
C GLY A 335 27.27 0.23 -0.48
N ALA A 336 27.16 0.64 -1.76
CA ALA A 336 26.14 1.56 -2.22
C ALA A 336 25.05 0.85 -3.03
N LEU A 337 23.77 1.15 -2.76
CA LEU A 337 22.64 0.76 -3.60
C LEU A 337 22.33 1.91 -4.55
N ILE A 338 22.52 1.69 -5.84
CA ILE A 338 22.23 2.65 -6.91
C ILE A 338 21.07 2.13 -7.73
N ALA A 339 20.06 2.96 -7.94
CA ALA A 339 18.88 2.62 -8.72
C ALA A 339 18.32 3.85 -9.43
N GLU A 340 17.21 3.68 -10.14
CA GLU A 340 16.49 4.80 -10.75
C GLU A 340 16.11 5.85 -9.71
N SER A 341 16.32 7.11 -10.05
CA SER A 341 15.97 8.25 -9.20
C SER A 341 14.45 8.35 -9.01
N GLU A 342 14.02 8.83 -7.84
CA GLU A 342 12.60 9.03 -7.52
C GLU A 342 11.92 10.00 -8.51
N PRO A 343 10.65 9.76 -8.91
CA PRO A 343 9.94 10.62 -9.86
C PRO A 343 9.90 12.09 -9.43
N MET A 344 9.78 12.36 -8.13
CA MET A 344 9.76 13.71 -7.57
C MET A 344 11.09 14.42 -7.82
N ILE A 345 12.22 13.73 -7.67
CA ILE A 345 13.55 14.29 -7.92
C ILE A 345 13.76 14.53 -9.41
N ARG A 346 13.34 13.57 -10.26
CA ARG A 346 13.40 13.70 -11.73
C ARG A 346 12.63 14.94 -12.24
N GLY A 347 11.56 15.32 -11.57
CA GLY A 347 10.76 16.50 -11.93
C GLY A 347 11.37 17.86 -11.56
N GLN A 348 12.28 17.91 -10.57
CA GLN A 348 12.82 19.15 -10.03
C GLN A 348 14.10 19.64 -10.74
N VAL A 349 14.89 18.74 -11.32
CA VAL A 349 16.14 19.09 -11.99
C VAL A 349 15.98 18.84 -13.48
N GLN A 350 16.04 19.91 -14.29
CA GLN A 350 15.95 19.81 -15.75
C GLN A 350 17.15 18.99 -16.28
N GLY A 351 16.88 17.93 -17.05
CA GLY A 351 17.92 16.98 -17.48
C GLY A 351 18.41 16.08 -16.34
N SER A 352 17.56 15.82 -15.35
CA SER A 352 17.91 15.00 -14.18
C SER A 352 18.54 13.68 -14.56
N PRO A 353 19.63 13.30 -13.90
CA PRO A 353 20.19 11.96 -14.00
C PRO A 353 19.15 10.91 -13.65
N SER A 354 19.18 9.82 -14.42
CA SER A 354 18.23 8.71 -14.23
C SER A 354 18.53 7.88 -13.00
N LEU A 355 19.75 7.95 -12.45
CA LEU A 355 20.23 7.11 -11.37
C LEU A 355 20.58 7.93 -10.12
N MET A 356 20.31 7.33 -8.95
CA MET A 356 20.53 7.92 -7.63
C MET A 356 21.07 6.87 -6.67
N ILE A 357 21.88 7.30 -5.69
CA ILE A 357 22.27 6.47 -4.55
C ILE A 357 21.11 6.46 -3.55
N HIS A 358 20.57 5.27 -3.31
CA HIS A 358 19.44 5.06 -2.41
C HIS A 358 19.86 4.71 -0.98
N TYR A 359 20.99 4.04 -0.84
CA TYR A 359 21.48 3.59 0.46
C TYR A 359 23.00 3.44 0.41
N VAL A 360 23.65 3.75 1.51
CA VAL A 360 25.08 3.53 1.73
C VAL A 360 25.26 2.78 3.05
N GLN A 361 25.87 1.60 2.97
CA GLN A 361 26.09 0.75 4.14
C GLN A 361 27.20 1.31 5.02
N ASP A 362 26.96 1.34 6.33
CA ASP A 362 27.96 1.75 7.32
C ASP A 362 29.21 0.85 7.27
N GLY A 363 30.39 1.47 7.34
CA GLY A 363 31.67 0.79 7.29
C GLY A 363 32.09 0.29 5.91
N SER A 364 31.31 0.58 4.87
CA SER A 364 31.59 0.16 3.48
C SER A 364 32.64 1.02 2.79
N ALA A 365 33.16 0.52 1.65
CA ALA A 365 34.03 1.29 0.78
C ALA A 365 33.32 2.53 0.21
N ALA A 366 32.03 2.42 -0.10
CA ALA A 366 31.20 3.55 -0.55
C ALA A 366 31.12 4.67 0.50
N GLN A 367 30.90 4.33 1.78
CA GLN A 367 30.90 5.31 2.87
C GLN A 367 32.29 5.94 3.04
N ALA A 368 33.35 5.16 2.97
CA ALA A 368 34.73 5.67 3.08
C ALA A 368 35.11 6.67 1.98
N GLN A 369 34.42 6.60 0.82
CA GLN A 369 34.55 7.54 -0.30
C GLN A 369 33.52 8.68 -0.23
N ASP A 370 32.83 8.89 0.90
CA ASP A 370 31.82 9.95 1.09
C ASP A 370 30.69 9.90 0.04
N LEU A 371 30.27 8.69 -0.38
CA LEU A 371 29.01 8.53 -1.11
C LEU A 371 27.85 8.74 -0.12
N GLN A 372 26.80 9.42 -0.54
CA GLN A 372 25.65 9.69 0.30
C GLN A 372 24.34 9.34 -0.39
N GLU A 373 23.32 9.03 0.40
CA GLU A 373 21.95 8.91 -0.10
C GLU A 373 21.53 10.21 -0.79
N TYR A 374 20.75 10.07 -1.85
CA TYR A 374 20.29 11.14 -2.75
C TYR A 374 21.39 11.77 -3.64
N ASP A 375 22.63 11.30 -3.63
CA ASP A 375 23.60 11.67 -4.66
C ASP A 375 23.13 11.14 -6.02
N LEU A 376 23.00 12.04 -7.02
CA LEU A 376 22.63 11.66 -8.38
C LEU A 376 23.88 11.26 -9.17
N VAL A 377 23.84 10.11 -9.86
CA VAL A 377 24.98 9.58 -10.62
C VAL A 377 24.90 10.08 -12.07
N LEU A 378 25.87 10.89 -12.50
CA LEU A 378 25.92 11.45 -13.85
C LEU A 378 26.79 10.63 -14.80
N THR A 379 28.01 10.30 -14.35
CA THR A 379 28.95 9.53 -15.17
C THR A 379 29.64 8.45 -14.34
N ALA A 380 30.05 7.37 -15.01
CA ALA A 380 30.96 6.39 -14.48
C ALA A 380 32.14 6.23 -15.44
N ASN A 381 33.38 6.33 -14.94
CA ASN A 381 34.60 6.32 -15.73
C ASN A 381 34.60 7.35 -16.89
N GLY A 382 34.06 8.54 -16.64
CA GLY A 382 33.90 9.62 -17.61
C GLY A 382 32.84 9.40 -18.70
N ARG A 383 32.11 8.29 -18.67
CA ARG A 383 31.01 7.98 -19.60
C ARG A 383 29.65 8.28 -18.95
N PRO A 384 28.72 8.95 -19.64
CA PRO A 384 27.37 9.20 -19.11
C PRO A 384 26.67 7.90 -18.74
N VAL A 385 25.91 7.91 -17.63
CA VAL A 385 25.03 6.81 -17.22
C VAL A 385 23.60 7.29 -17.22
N ASP A 386 22.78 6.68 -18.06
CA ASP A 386 21.37 6.99 -18.27
C ASP A 386 20.42 5.87 -17.80
N SER A 387 20.99 4.70 -17.48
CA SER A 387 20.25 3.52 -17.09
C SER A 387 21.06 2.62 -16.15
N LEU A 388 20.35 1.79 -15.40
CA LEU A 388 20.97 0.79 -14.54
C LEU A 388 21.85 -0.19 -15.36
N ALA A 389 21.42 -0.53 -16.58
CA ALA A 389 22.17 -1.42 -17.47
C ALA A 389 23.50 -0.80 -17.94
N SER A 390 23.51 0.52 -18.25
CA SER A 390 24.75 1.22 -18.64
C SER A 390 25.74 1.26 -17.47
N LEU A 391 25.26 1.55 -16.25
CA LEU A 391 26.10 1.51 -15.04
C LEU A 391 26.63 0.12 -14.74
N GLN A 392 25.79 -0.92 -14.85
CA GLN A 392 26.20 -2.31 -14.65
C GLN A 392 27.29 -2.75 -15.62
N THR A 393 27.20 -2.34 -16.89
CA THR A 393 28.23 -2.63 -17.89
C THR A 393 29.56 -2.01 -17.50
N LEU A 394 29.57 -0.72 -17.11
CA LEU A 394 30.77 -0.01 -16.69
C LEU A 394 31.39 -0.58 -15.41
N ALA A 395 30.56 -1.00 -14.46
CA ALA A 395 31.01 -1.63 -13.23
C ALA A 395 31.71 -2.97 -13.53
N ARG A 396 31.14 -3.80 -14.41
CA ARG A 396 31.73 -5.07 -14.82
C ARG A 396 33.06 -4.90 -15.63
N GLU A 397 33.13 -3.87 -16.48
CA GLU A 397 34.37 -3.52 -17.19
C GLU A 397 35.48 -3.19 -16.17
N SER A 398 35.18 -2.40 -15.15
CA SER A 398 36.14 -2.05 -14.09
C SER A 398 36.53 -3.26 -13.22
N GLU A 399 35.56 -4.11 -12.88
CA GLU A 399 35.77 -5.34 -12.12
C GLU A 399 36.70 -6.30 -12.89
N THR A 400 36.48 -6.48 -14.21
CA THR A 400 37.29 -7.32 -15.07
C THR A 400 38.71 -6.79 -15.20
N SER A 401 38.88 -5.47 -15.33
CA SER A 401 40.18 -4.82 -15.41
C SER A 401 40.89 -4.62 -14.06
N LYS A 402 40.19 -5.01 -12.95
CA LYS A 402 40.63 -4.77 -11.56
C LYS A 402 40.98 -3.31 -11.27
N SER A 403 40.23 -2.41 -11.89
CA SER A 403 40.38 -0.95 -11.70
C SER A 403 39.30 -0.41 -10.77
N GLU A 404 39.60 0.68 -10.10
CA GLU A 404 38.60 1.46 -9.39
C GLU A 404 37.63 2.13 -10.37
N MET A 405 36.41 2.40 -9.93
CA MET A 405 35.41 3.11 -10.73
C MET A 405 35.30 4.57 -10.28
N SER A 406 35.50 5.48 -11.23
CA SER A 406 35.30 6.92 -10.98
C SER A 406 33.85 7.31 -11.24
N LEU A 407 33.16 7.86 -10.23
CA LEU A 407 31.79 8.36 -10.33
C LEU A 407 31.78 9.89 -10.26
N MET A 408 31.08 10.54 -11.19
CA MET A 408 30.71 11.94 -11.05
C MET A 408 29.31 12.04 -10.50
N LEU A 409 29.15 12.73 -9.37
CA LEU A 409 27.93 12.83 -8.59
C LEU A 409 27.45 14.28 -8.52
N LEU A 410 26.14 14.48 -8.55
CA LEU A 410 25.49 15.73 -8.18
C LEU A 410 24.82 15.54 -6.81
N ARG A 411 25.32 16.21 -5.78
CA ARG A 411 24.74 16.17 -4.43
C ARG A 411 23.64 17.19 -4.29
N LEU A 412 22.42 16.73 -4.11
CA LEU A 412 21.26 17.60 -3.85
C LEU A 412 21.41 18.33 -2.51
N GLY A 413 21.03 19.61 -2.47
CA GLY A 413 21.18 20.44 -1.28
C GLY A 413 22.59 21.02 -1.05
N SER A 414 23.59 20.58 -1.81
CA SER A 414 24.94 21.18 -1.77
C SER A 414 25.02 22.30 -2.80
N VAL A 415 24.59 23.52 -2.40
CA VAL A 415 24.65 24.72 -3.24
C VAL A 415 25.67 25.67 -2.65
N ARG A 416 26.70 26.02 -3.43
CA ARG A 416 27.67 27.05 -3.09
C ARG A 416 27.52 28.24 -4.04
N ASN A 417 27.29 29.43 -3.52
CA ASN A 417 27.11 30.65 -4.31
C ASN A 417 26.03 30.54 -5.42
N GLY A 418 24.92 29.83 -5.12
CA GLY A 418 23.84 29.61 -6.08
C GLY A 418 24.11 28.56 -7.16
N LEU A 419 25.24 27.83 -7.09
CA LEU A 419 25.62 26.78 -8.04
C LEU A 419 25.55 25.40 -7.40
N PHE A 420 25.07 24.41 -8.15
CA PHE A 420 25.14 23.02 -7.76
C PHE A 420 26.60 22.54 -7.67
N VAL A 421 26.90 21.69 -6.69
CA VAL A 421 28.24 21.14 -6.50
C VAL A 421 28.31 19.74 -7.10
N TYR A 422 29.17 19.58 -8.09
CA TYR A 422 29.53 18.31 -8.66
C TYR A 422 30.73 17.75 -7.93
N GLN A 423 30.74 16.43 -7.67
CA GLN A 423 31.79 15.76 -6.94
C GLN A 423 32.25 14.53 -7.72
N THR A 424 33.57 14.31 -7.78
CA THR A 424 34.11 13.06 -8.28
C THR A 424 34.52 12.18 -7.10
N ARG A 425 34.12 10.92 -7.13
CA ARG A 425 34.50 9.90 -6.15
C ARG A 425 35.06 8.69 -6.86
N THR A 426 36.12 8.13 -6.32
CA THR A 426 36.76 6.93 -6.85
C THR A 426 36.42 5.77 -5.92
N LEU A 427 35.69 4.79 -6.43
CA LEU A 427 35.15 3.66 -5.66
C LEU A 427 35.92 2.39 -5.98
N PRO A 428 36.62 1.77 -5.01
CA PRO A 428 37.19 0.45 -5.19
C PRO A 428 36.07 -0.58 -5.32
N LEU A 429 36.10 -1.43 -6.33
CA LEU A 429 35.09 -2.45 -6.55
C LEU A 429 35.39 -3.69 -5.71
N VAL A 430 34.55 -3.92 -4.69
CA VAL A 430 34.65 -5.08 -3.78
C VAL A 430 33.60 -6.11 -4.14
N ASP A 431 32.38 -5.66 -4.38
CA ASP A 431 31.22 -6.47 -4.75
C ASP A 431 30.32 -5.69 -5.70
N VAL A 432 29.85 -6.37 -6.76
CA VAL A 432 28.91 -5.82 -7.75
C VAL A 432 27.80 -6.83 -7.95
N GLU A 433 26.57 -6.48 -7.53
CA GLU A 433 25.43 -7.37 -7.55
C GLU A 433 24.15 -6.65 -7.97
N VAL A 434 23.29 -7.27 -8.78
CA VAL A 434 21.94 -6.77 -9.05
C VAL A 434 21.04 -7.14 -7.88
N VAL A 435 20.39 -6.14 -7.27
CA VAL A 435 19.46 -6.30 -6.16
C VAL A 435 18.04 -6.12 -6.70
N GLY A 436 17.16 -7.05 -6.37
CA GLY A 436 15.76 -7.05 -6.81
C GLY A 436 15.37 -8.35 -7.49
N PRO A 437 14.09 -8.52 -7.83
CA PRO A 437 13.65 -9.70 -8.53
C PRO A 437 14.31 -9.78 -9.90
N PRO A 438 14.60 -10.98 -10.42
CA PRO A 438 14.95 -11.14 -11.82
C PRO A 438 13.82 -10.52 -12.65
N LYS A 439 14.16 -9.78 -13.72
CA LYS A 439 13.16 -9.16 -14.60
C LYS A 439 12.18 -10.24 -15.04
N ALA A 440 10.92 -10.15 -14.58
CA ALA A 440 9.92 -11.18 -14.85
C ALA A 440 9.75 -11.32 -16.37
N PRO A 441 9.65 -12.52 -16.90
CA PRO A 441 8.99 -12.74 -18.18
C PRO A 441 7.53 -12.29 -18.00
N GLU A 442 6.98 -11.65 -19.02
CA GLU A 442 5.64 -11.05 -19.04
C GLU A 442 4.57 -11.85 -18.28
N MET A 443 3.64 -11.17 -17.61
CA MET A 443 2.70 -11.67 -16.60
C MET A 443 1.88 -12.94 -16.91
N GLU A 444 2.04 -13.56 -18.05
CA GLU A 444 1.23 -14.70 -18.48
C GLU A 444 1.48 -15.99 -17.67
N THR A 445 2.61 -16.10 -16.96
CA THR A 445 3.05 -17.38 -16.39
C THR A 445 2.87 -17.52 -14.88
N ALA A 446 2.76 -16.44 -14.11
CA ALA A 446 2.66 -16.55 -12.65
C ALA A 446 1.27 -16.98 -12.15
N ALA A 447 0.21 -16.61 -12.88
CA ALA A 447 -1.15 -17.06 -12.55
C ALA A 447 -1.42 -18.51 -12.96
N GLN A 448 -0.69 -19.02 -13.97
CA GLN A 448 -0.85 -20.39 -14.47
C GLN A 448 0.03 -21.41 -13.73
N ALA A 449 1.16 -21.02 -13.19
CA ALA A 449 2.06 -21.93 -12.46
C ALA A 449 1.49 -22.43 -11.12
N VAL A 450 0.51 -21.76 -10.55
CA VAL A 450 -0.16 -22.19 -9.29
C VAL A 450 -1.34 -23.15 -9.57
N VAL A 451 -1.80 -23.27 -10.81
CA VAL A 451 -2.98 -24.09 -11.18
C VAL A 451 -2.60 -25.49 -11.71
N SER A 452 -1.35 -25.71 -12.13
CA SER A 452 -0.90 -27.02 -12.61
C SER A 452 -0.25 -27.85 -11.48
N GLY A 453 -1.07 -28.30 -10.53
CA GLY A 453 -0.75 -29.47 -9.70
C GLY A 453 -0.81 -30.75 -10.58
N PRO A 454 0.00 -31.79 -10.29
CA PRO A 454 0.05 -32.96 -11.13
C PRO A 454 -1.30 -33.66 -11.17
N GLU A 455 -1.83 -33.88 -12.37
CA GLU A 455 -2.97 -34.82 -12.60
C GLU A 455 -2.62 -36.18 -12.04
N LEU A 456 -3.38 -36.64 -11.07
CA LEU A 456 -3.37 -38.02 -10.62
C LEU A 456 -3.88 -38.92 -11.76
N SER A 457 -2.97 -39.58 -12.44
CA SER A 457 -3.29 -40.64 -13.40
C SER A 457 -3.97 -41.77 -12.67
N SER A 458 -5.28 -41.91 -12.87
CA SER A 458 -6.04 -43.12 -12.54
C SER A 458 -5.63 -44.23 -13.50
N GLN A 459 -4.84 -45.20 -13.04
CA GLN A 459 -4.72 -46.51 -13.73
C GLN A 459 -5.91 -47.38 -13.38
N PRO A 460 -6.59 -48.03 -14.34
CA PRO A 460 -7.57 -49.02 -14.06
C PRO A 460 -6.89 -50.35 -13.70
N GLY A 461 -7.24 -50.89 -12.53
CA GLY A 461 -6.83 -52.22 -12.11
C GLY A 461 -7.46 -53.30 -12.98
N GLY A 462 -6.60 -54.21 -13.42
CA GLY A 462 -6.96 -55.55 -13.88
C GLY A 462 -6.73 -56.56 -12.75
#